data_1155f57039612484dd65bc8a291cec71
#
_entry.id   1155f57039612484dd65bc8a291cec71
#
_cell.length_a   1.000
_cell.length_b   1.000
_cell.length_c   1.000
_cell.angle_alpha   90.00
_cell.angle_beta   90.00
_cell.angle_gamma   90.00
#
_symmetry.space_group_name_H-M   'P 1'
#
loop_
_entity.id
_entity.type
_entity.pdbx_description
1 polymer ?
#
loop_
_entity_poly.entity_id
_entity_poly.type
_entity_poly.pdbx_seq_one_letter_code
_entity_poly.pdbx_strand_id
1 'polypeptide(L)'
;MLNKQEKLLVSLSKLKGVGNSTLRAVLPDIYNGFSLQEIASKHSKIRKGIDSTPNHIELLELDIEACDRNGIEIISVFNDDFPEGLIDSNNSPLFLYLKGNRDLLSRRPLAIIGTRTPDSLASEYAVRIARYFSDTGVTILSGLALGCDRLAHEATLDTGGETIAVMAHGLHMIAPPQNRGLAERIQSSGGLLVSEYAMGTPPSKFTYVQRDYTQSALSSAIVLIQSALDGGSLHACRASLKVGKKVFFLPPTDPQKIDINSEVHSGYERVFSLLNCELADRNNVVPLSSKDDYPQVLRALNK
;
A
#
# COMPACT_ATOMS: atom_id res chain seq x y z
N MET A 1 -20.18 11.39 3.44
CA MET A 1 -19.76 12.78 3.79
C MET A 1 -18.87 12.73 5.02
N LEU A 2 -17.72 13.45 5.00
CA LEU A 2 -16.82 13.53 6.14
C LEU A 2 -17.50 14.20 7.34
N ASN A 3 -17.35 13.60 8.54
CA ASN A 3 -17.77 14.20 9.79
C ASN A 3 -16.81 15.35 10.22
N LYS A 4 -17.08 16.00 11.36
CA LYS A 4 -16.29 17.16 11.83
C LYS A 4 -14.82 16.80 12.13
N GLN A 5 -14.57 15.63 12.73
CA GLN A 5 -13.22 15.17 13.09
C GLN A 5 -12.42 14.80 11.83
N GLU A 6 -13.05 14.11 10.90
CA GLU A 6 -12.46 13.77 9.60
C GLU A 6 -12.09 15.01 8.79
N LYS A 7 -13.00 15.99 8.70
CA LYS A 7 -12.72 17.28 8.04
C LYS A 7 -11.53 17.98 8.68
N LEU A 8 -11.47 18.00 10.01
CA LEU A 8 -10.35 18.59 10.73
C LEU A 8 -9.03 17.86 10.42
N LEU A 9 -9.01 16.53 10.49
CA LEU A 9 -7.84 15.73 10.18
C LEU A 9 -7.33 15.98 8.75
N VAL A 10 -8.22 15.90 7.76
CA VAL A 10 -7.85 16.10 6.35
C VAL A 10 -7.44 17.55 6.09
N SER A 11 -8.06 18.56 6.74
CA SER A 11 -7.64 19.96 6.61
C SER A 11 -6.23 20.20 7.14
N LEU A 12 -5.88 19.59 8.27
CA LEU A 12 -4.54 19.66 8.84
C LEU A 12 -3.47 19.05 7.92
N SER A 13 -3.82 18.06 7.11
CA SER A 13 -2.91 17.49 6.11
C SER A 13 -2.57 18.43 4.96
N LYS A 14 -3.39 19.48 4.73
CA LYS A 14 -3.14 20.51 3.72
C LYS A 14 -2.11 21.55 4.17
N LEU A 15 -1.78 21.57 5.47
CA LEU A 15 -0.84 22.52 6.05
C LEU A 15 0.59 22.20 5.61
N LYS A 16 1.33 23.21 5.17
CA LYS A 16 2.75 23.08 4.81
C LYS A 16 3.58 22.60 6.00
N GLY A 17 4.35 21.51 5.80
CA GLY A 17 5.21 20.93 6.83
C GLY A 17 4.50 20.00 7.83
N VAL A 18 3.22 19.72 7.61
CA VAL A 18 2.44 18.75 8.39
C VAL A 18 2.37 17.42 7.62
N GLY A 19 3.01 16.39 8.16
CA GLY A 19 2.99 15.03 7.63
C GLY A 19 2.37 14.06 8.62
N ASN A 20 2.32 12.77 8.28
CA ASN A 20 1.65 11.72 9.07
C ASN A 20 2.09 11.68 10.54
N SER A 21 3.39 11.85 10.85
CA SER A 21 3.87 11.89 12.23
C SER A 21 3.31 13.07 13.04
N THR A 22 3.13 14.23 12.41
CA THR A 22 2.53 15.40 13.06
C THR A 22 1.02 15.21 13.24
N LEU A 23 0.34 14.65 12.24
CA LEU A 23 -1.09 14.33 12.33
C LEU A 23 -1.36 13.31 13.44
N ARG A 24 -0.51 12.29 13.58
CA ARG A 24 -0.60 11.31 14.68
C ARG A 24 -0.42 11.97 16.04
N ALA A 25 0.50 12.91 16.18
CA ALA A 25 0.73 13.62 17.45
C ALA A 25 -0.48 14.47 17.89
N VAL A 26 -1.30 14.95 16.96
CA VAL A 26 -2.50 15.75 17.25
C VAL A 26 -3.79 14.92 17.30
N LEU A 27 -3.73 13.66 16.89
CA LEU A 27 -4.90 12.79 16.82
C LEU A 27 -5.67 12.68 18.17
N PRO A 28 -5.00 12.55 19.34
CA PRO A 28 -5.71 12.55 20.64
C PRO A 28 -6.49 13.83 20.89
N ASP A 29 -5.97 15.00 20.48
CA ASP A 29 -6.69 16.25 20.65
C ASP A 29 -7.94 16.33 19.75
N ILE A 30 -7.86 15.77 18.52
CA ILE A 30 -9.02 15.67 17.62
C ILE A 30 -10.07 14.73 18.20
N TYR A 31 -9.67 13.57 18.76
CA TYR A 31 -10.59 12.65 19.44
C TYR A 31 -11.30 13.31 20.63
N ASN A 32 -10.60 14.16 21.38
CA ASN A 32 -11.16 14.92 22.51
C ASN A 32 -12.01 16.13 22.09
N GLY A 33 -12.21 16.32 20.77
CA GLY A 33 -13.08 17.37 20.23
C GLY A 33 -12.48 18.77 20.22
N PHE A 34 -11.15 18.90 20.33
CA PHE A 34 -10.46 20.21 20.30
C PHE A 34 -10.67 20.88 18.95
N SER A 35 -10.86 22.18 19.02
CA SER A 35 -10.92 23.05 17.84
C SER A 35 -9.54 23.23 17.21
N LEU A 36 -9.50 23.69 15.96
CA LEU A 36 -8.24 24.01 15.26
C LEU A 36 -7.38 25.00 16.07
N GLN A 37 -7.99 26.03 16.69
CA GLN A 37 -7.27 27.02 17.49
C GLN A 37 -6.63 26.40 18.74
N GLU A 38 -7.34 25.50 19.44
CA GLU A 38 -6.81 24.80 20.61
C GLU A 38 -5.64 23.89 20.22
N ILE A 39 -5.76 23.13 19.12
CA ILE A 39 -4.67 22.29 18.59
C ILE A 39 -3.48 23.17 18.20
N ALA A 40 -3.69 24.29 17.49
CA ALA A 40 -2.63 25.21 17.11
C ALA A 40 -1.92 25.87 18.30
N SER A 41 -2.63 26.10 19.41
CA SER A 41 -2.04 26.63 20.63
C SER A 41 -1.05 25.65 21.28
N LYS A 42 -1.32 24.35 21.20
CA LYS A 42 -0.50 23.28 21.78
C LYS A 42 0.63 22.81 20.85
N HIS A 43 0.41 22.84 19.54
CA HIS A 43 1.31 22.25 18.56
C HIS A 43 1.92 23.30 17.62
N SER A 44 3.17 23.68 17.89
CA SER A 44 3.87 24.74 17.14
C SER A 44 4.00 24.47 15.63
N LYS A 45 4.11 23.20 15.21
CA LYS A 45 4.12 22.84 13.78
C LYS A 45 2.78 23.11 13.09
N ILE A 46 1.66 22.86 13.78
CA ILE A 46 0.32 23.17 13.26
C ILE A 46 0.17 24.67 13.12
N ARG A 47 0.51 25.45 14.15
CA ARG A 47 0.46 26.92 14.10
C ARG A 47 1.27 27.49 12.93
N LYS A 48 2.54 27.06 12.77
CA LYS A 48 3.37 27.46 11.64
C LYS A 48 2.80 27.03 10.29
N GLY A 49 2.17 25.88 10.25
CA GLY A 49 1.48 25.36 9.05
C GLY A 49 0.31 26.26 8.66
N ILE A 50 -0.53 26.70 9.61
CA ILE A 50 -1.65 27.63 9.39
C ILE A 50 -1.14 28.95 8.86
N ASP A 51 -0.11 29.53 9.49
CA ASP A 51 0.50 30.78 9.04
C ASP A 51 1.03 30.71 7.60
N SER A 52 1.55 29.54 7.22
CA SER A 52 2.13 29.27 5.89
C SER A 52 1.10 28.83 4.85
N THR A 53 -0.08 28.40 5.25
CA THR A 53 -1.17 27.89 4.39
C THR A 53 -2.52 28.38 4.91
N PRO A 54 -2.79 29.71 4.85
CA PRO A 54 -4.01 30.30 5.42
C PRO A 54 -5.27 29.81 4.72
N ASN A 55 -5.17 29.37 3.48
CA ASN A 55 -6.28 28.84 2.67
C ASN A 55 -6.48 27.30 2.79
N HIS A 56 -5.95 26.66 3.83
CA HIS A 56 -6.04 25.18 3.98
C HIS A 56 -7.47 24.66 4.03
N ILE A 57 -8.44 25.43 4.52
CA ILE A 57 -9.86 25.06 4.51
C ILE A 57 -10.41 25.06 3.08
N GLU A 58 -10.11 26.11 2.30
CA GLU A 58 -10.47 26.18 0.88
C GLU A 58 -9.86 24.99 0.11
N LEU A 59 -8.60 24.65 0.37
CA LEU A 59 -7.94 23.50 -0.23
C LEU A 59 -8.62 22.17 0.14
N LEU A 60 -9.14 22.05 1.37
CA LEU A 60 -9.96 20.89 1.76
C LEU A 60 -11.26 20.84 0.96
N GLU A 61 -11.99 21.96 0.86
CA GLU A 61 -13.26 22.03 0.14
C GLU A 61 -13.09 21.65 -1.34
N LEU A 62 -12.07 22.21 -1.98
CA LEU A 62 -11.72 21.89 -3.37
C LEU A 62 -11.37 20.39 -3.54
N ASP A 63 -10.67 19.78 -2.58
CA ASP A 63 -10.31 18.36 -2.63
C ASP A 63 -11.56 17.48 -2.46
N ILE A 64 -12.47 17.82 -1.53
CA ILE A 64 -13.74 17.10 -1.34
C ILE A 64 -14.59 17.19 -2.60
N GLU A 65 -14.79 18.38 -3.16
CA GLU A 65 -15.55 18.57 -4.41
C GLU A 65 -14.94 17.79 -5.58
N ALA A 66 -13.60 17.77 -5.67
CA ALA A 66 -12.91 17.00 -6.70
C ALA A 66 -13.09 15.48 -6.49
N CYS A 67 -13.09 15.01 -5.26
CA CYS A 67 -13.37 13.63 -4.92
C CYS A 67 -14.79 13.24 -5.29
N ASP A 68 -15.79 14.04 -4.88
CA ASP A 68 -17.20 13.79 -5.19
C ASP A 68 -17.47 13.71 -6.70
N ARG A 69 -16.92 14.65 -7.48
CA ARG A 69 -17.05 14.66 -8.95
C ARG A 69 -16.43 13.44 -9.63
N ASN A 70 -15.44 12.79 -9.00
CA ASN A 70 -14.72 11.63 -9.54
C ASN A 70 -15.16 10.30 -8.93
N GLY A 71 -16.17 10.28 -8.05
CA GLY A 71 -16.64 9.09 -7.35
C GLY A 71 -15.56 8.51 -6.41
N ILE A 72 -14.80 9.40 -5.76
CA ILE A 72 -13.75 9.05 -4.81
C ILE A 72 -14.28 9.29 -3.40
N GLU A 73 -14.21 8.26 -2.56
CA GLU A 73 -14.51 8.33 -1.15
C GLU A 73 -13.25 8.60 -0.34
N ILE A 74 -13.37 9.37 0.74
CA ILE A 74 -12.30 9.55 1.74
C ILE A 74 -12.73 8.82 3.00
N ILE A 75 -11.89 7.90 3.48
CA ILE A 75 -12.03 7.23 4.78
C ILE A 75 -10.85 7.58 5.69
N SER A 76 -11.04 7.49 6.99
CA SER A 76 -10.04 7.87 7.98
C SER A 76 -10.05 6.95 9.21
N VAL A 77 -9.10 7.14 10.12
CA VAL A 77 -9.02 6.45 11.41
C VAL A 77 -10.27 6.64 12.30
N PHE A 78 -11.20 7.50 11.91
CA PHE A 78 -12.48 7.70 12.60
C PHE A 78 -13.60 6.80 12.07
N ASN A 79 -13.33 6.00 11.01
CA ASN A 79 -14.26 5.01 10.48
C ASN A 79 -13.96 3.64 11.09
N ASP A 80 -14.99 2.92 11.52
CA ASP A 80 -14.86 1.61 12.17
C ASP A 80 -14.19 0.55 11.28
N ASP A 81 -14.29 0.69 9.97
CA ASP A 81 -13.71 -0.19 8.96
C ASP A 81 -12.36 0.32 8.40
N PHE A 82 -11.75 1.33 9.04
CA PHE A 82 -10.40 1.77 8.64
C PHE A 82 -9.38 0.67 8.94
N PRO A 83 -8.50 0.31 7.98
CA PRO A 83 -7.60 -0.84 8.12
C PRO A 83 -6.66 -0.74 9.33
N GLU A 84 -6.74 -1.70 10.26
CA GLU A 84 -5.94 -1.74 11.50
C GLU A 84 -4.43 -1.66 11.22
N GLY A 85 -3.94 -2.33 10.17
CA GLY A 85 -2.53 -2.30 9.80
C GLY A 85 -1.98 -0.90 9.47
N LEU A 86 -2.86 0.07 9.16
CA LEU A 86 -2.48 1.48 9.00
C LEU A 86 -2.43 2.22 10.35
N ILE A 87 -3.19 1.78 11.34
CA ILE A 87 -3.25 2.42 12.66
C ILE A 87 -1.92 2.19 13.40
N ASP A 88 -1.40 0.98 13.37
CA ASP A 88 -0.23 0.55 14.17
C ASP A 88 1.12 1.06 13.65
N SER A 89 1.16 1.61 12.45
CA SER A 89 2.41 2.09 11.85
C SER A 89 2.56 3.61 11.96
N ASN A 90 3.65 4.07 12.57
CA ASN A 90 3.92 5.51 12.77
C ASN A 90 4.00 6.34 11.47
N ASN A 91 4.28 5.72 10.35
CA ASN A 91 4.44 6.38 9.05
C ASN A 91 3.25 6.18 8.11
N SER A 92 2.29 5.33 8.46
CA SER A 92 1.12 5.07 7.65
C SER A 92 0.16 6.25 7.62
N PRO A 93 -0.61 6.44 6.54
CA PRO A 93 -1.61 7.49 6.45
C PRO A 93 -2.74 7.28 7.48
N LEU A 94 -3.34 8.37 7.92
CA LEU A 94 -4.49 8.38 8.82
C LEU A 94 -5.84 8.49 8.09
N PHE A 95 -5.79 8.62 6.78
CA PHE A 95 -6.94 8.61 5.88
C PHE A 95 -6.51 8.13 4.50
N LEU A 96 -7.47 7.63 3.73
CA LEU A 96 -7.26 7.10 2.39
C LEU A 96 -8.32 7.67 1.43
N TYR A 97 -7.93 7.82 0.18
CA TYR A 97 -8.80 8.08 -0.96
C TYR A 97 -9.08 6.75 -1.65
N LEU A 98 -10.34 6.44 -1.87
CA LEU A 98 -10.82 5.17 -2.41
C LEU A 98 -11.66 5.38 -3.66
N LYS A 99 -11.48 4.54 -4.67
CA LYS A 99 -12.34 4.50 -5.85
C LYS A 99 -12.65 3.06 -6.23
N GLY A 100 -13.88 2.62 -6.04
CA GLY A 100 -14.34 1.25 -6.27
C GLY A 100 -14.90 0.59 -5.02
N ASN A 101 -14.74 -0.73 -4.90
CA ASN A 101 -15.34 -1.53 -3.84
C ASN A 101 -14.54 -1.44 -2.53
N ARG A 102 -15.00 -0.62 -1.60
CA ARG A 102 -14.40 -0.41 -0.27
C ARG A 102 -14.33 -1.67 0.59
N ASP A 103 -15.28 -2.60 0.43
CA ASP A 103 -15.36 -3.81 1.25
C ASP A 103 -14.12 -4.70 1.10
N LEU A 104 -13.36 -4.52 0.02
CA LEU A 104 -12.10 -5.25 -0.20
C LEU A 104 -11.02 -4.95 0.84
N LEU A 105 -11.07 -3.81 1.52
CA LEU A 105 -10.11 -3.45 2.58
C LEU A 105 -10.19 -4.39 3.79
N SER A 106 -11.36 -4.99 4.05
CA SER A 106 -11.57 -5.94 5.14
C SER A 106 -11.15 -7.38 4.82
N ARG A 107 -10.80 -7.69 3.56
CA ARG A 107 -10.59 -9.07 3.07
C ARG A 107 -9.18 -9.62 3.22
N ARG A 108 -8.33 -9.05 4.05
CA ARG A 108 -6.97 -9.57 4.30
C ARG A 108 -6.18 -9.89 3.02
N PRO A 109 -5.95 -8.94 2.14
CA PRO A 109 -5.40 -9.20 0.82
C PRO A 109 -3.96 -9.72 0.87
N LEU A 110 -3.61 -10.52 -0.15
CA LEU A 110 -2.24 -10.94 -0.44
C LEU A 110 -1.59 -9.93 -1.37
N ALA A 111 -0.49 -9.31 -0.95
CA ALA A 111 0.30 -8.47 -1.86
C ALA A 111 1.18 -9.35 -2.77
N ILE A 112 1.10 -9.12 -4.08
CA ILE A 112 2.01 -9.71 -5.08
C ILE A 112 2.75 -8.56 -5.74
N ILE A 113 4.08 -8.52 -5.54
CA ILE A 113 4.92 -7.40 -5.95
C ILE A 113 6.21 -7.89 -6.61
N GLY A 114 6.92 -6.99 -7.29
CA GLY A 114 8.23 -7.32 -7.85
C GLY A 114 8.78 -6.26 -8.80
N THR A 115 9.74 -6.67 -9.61
CA THR A 115 10.40 -5.79 -10.57
C THR A 115 9.45 -5.30 -11.66
N ARG A 116 9.75 -4.12 -12.21
CA ARG A 116 9.03 -3.56 -13.38
C ARG A 116 9.40 -4.23 -14.71
N THR A 117 10.48 -4.99 -14.72
CA THR A 117 11.01 -5.70 -15.89
C THR A 117 11.32 -7.16 -15.52
N PRO A 118 10.29 -7.98 -15.21
CA PRO A 118 10.50 -9.40 -14.92
C PRO A 118 11.02 -10.12 -16.16
N ASP A 119 11.87 -11.14 -15.96
CA ASP A 119 12.20 -12.08 -17.01
C ASP A 119 11.00 -13.00 -17.34
N SER A 120 11.15 -13.87 -18.35
CA SER A 120 10.06 -14.72 -18.81
C SER A 120 9.53 -15.63 -17.71
N LEU A 121 10.42 -16.27 -16.93
CA LEU A 121 10.03 -17.20 -15.87
C LEU A 121 9.40 -16.46 -14.66
N ALA A 122 9.92 -15.29 -14.30
CA ALA A 122 9.30 -14.43 -13.29
C ALA A 122 7.90 -13.96 -13.73
N SER A 123 7.73 -13.66 -15.01
CA SER A 123 6.42 -13.32 -15.58
C SER A 123 5.42 -14.47 -15.47
N GLU A 124 5.84 -15.70 -15.78
CA GLU A 124 5.04 -16.91 -15.61
C GLU A 124 4.68 -17.14 -14.12
N TYR A 125 5.63 -16.93 -13.22
CA TYR A 125 5.40 -17.02 -11.78
C TYR A 125 4.35 -16.01 -11.31
N ALA A 126 4.46 -14.75 -11.73
CA ALA A 126 3.51 -13.72 -11.34
C ALA A 126 2.07 -14.09 -11.75
N VAL A 127 1.88 -14.52 -12.99
CA VAL A 127 0.57 -14.95 -13.52
C VAL A 127 0.05 -16.18 -12.78
N ARG A 128 0.88 -17.22 -12.64
CA ARG A 128 0.47 -18.48 -12.01
C ARG A 128 0.10 -18.32 -10.54
N ILE A 129 0.87 -17.55 -9.78
CA ILE A 129 0.64 -17.29 -8.37
C ILE A 129 -0.65 -16.47 -8.19
N ALA A 130 -0.80 -15.38 -8.95
CA ALA A 130 -1.98 -14.54 -8.86
C ALA A 130 -3.27 -15.32 -9.20
N ARG A 131 -3.26 -16.11 -10.27
CA ARG A 131 -4.39 -16.98 -10.61
C ARG A 131 -4.73 -17.97 -9.50
N TYR A 132 -3.72 -18.69 -9.00
CA TYR A 132 -3.96 -19.69 -7.96
C TYR A 132 -4.64 -19.10 -6.72
N PHE A 133 -4.11 -18.00 -6.18
CA PHE A 133 -4.68 -17.39 -4.98
C PHE A 133 -6.03 -16.71 -5.28
N SER A 134 -6.20 -16.10 -6.44
CA SER A 134 -7.48 -15.55 -6.87
C SER A 134 -8.56 -16.63 -6.99
N ASP A 135 -8.25 -17.79 -7.60
CA ASP A 135 -9.16 -18.93 -7.72
C ASP A 135 -9.56 -19.51 -6.34
N THR A 136 -8.74 -19.30 -5.32
CA THR A 136 -9.08 -19.68 -3.92
C THR A 136 -9.84 -18.58 -3.15
N GLY A 137 -10.26 -17.53 -3.81
CA GLY A 137 -11.03 -16.44 -3.22
C GLY A 137 -10.20 -15.38 -2.47
N VAL A 138 -8.87 -15.41 -2.64
CA VAL A 138 -7.98 -14.41 -2.03
C VAL A 138 -7.98 -13.13 -2.87
N THR A 139 -8.27 -12.00 -2.23
CA THR A 139 -8.11 -10.67 -2.85
C THR A 139 -6.63 -10.37 -3.06
N ILE A 140 -6.24 -10.05 -4.29
CA ILE A 140 -4.86 -9.69 -4.64
C ILE A 140 -4.66 -8.19 -4.53
N LEU A 141 -3.57 -7.77 -3.89
CA LEU A 141 -3.16 -6.38 -3.77
C LEU A 141 -1.84 -6.16 -4.51
N SER A 142 -1.72 -5.07 -5.24
CA SER A 142 -0.47 -4.65 -5.87
C SER A 142 -0.44 -3.15 -6.15
N GLY A 143 0.61 -2.66 -6.82
CA GLY A 143 0.84 -1.21 -6.97
C GLY A 143 0.58 -0.64 -8.36
N LEU A 144 -0.02 -1.41 -9.26
CA LEU A 144 -0.30 -1.00 -10.64
C LEU A 144 0.93 -0.52 -11.43
N ALA A 145 2.15 -0.90 -11.02
CA ALA A 145 3.37 -0.65 -11.78
C ALA A 145 3.45 -1.56 -13.02
N LEU A 146 4.37 -1.27 -13.92
CA LEU A 146 4.73 -2.22 -14.99
C LEU A 146 5.32 -3.51 -14.40
N GLY A 147 5.34 -4.58 -15.18
CA GLY A 147 5.93 -5.85 -14.80
C GLY A 147 5.09 -6.65 -13.82
N CYS A 148 5.66 -7.08 -12.70
CA CYS A 148 5.01 -8.02 -11.78
C CYS A 148 3.65 -7.55 -11.27
N ASP A 149 3.51 -6.27 -10.90
CA ASP A 149 2.25 -5.71 -10.41
C ASP A 149 1.15 -5.79 -11.47
N ARG A 150 1.45 -5.36 -12.68
CA ARG A 150 0.53 -5.43 -13.82
C ARG A 150 0.09 -6.87 -14.08
N LEU A 151 1.03 -7.80 -14.16
CA LEU A 151 0.74 -9.23 -14.40
C LEU A 151 -0.13 -9.83 -13.30
N ALA A 152 0.10 -9.46 -12.04
CA ALA A 152 -0.71 -9.90 -10.92
C ALA A 152 -2.17 -9.41 -11.04
N HIS A 153 -2.38 -8.13 -11.35
CA HIS A 153 -3.73 -7.59 -11.54
C HIS A 153 -4.45 -8.22 -12.74
N GLU A 154 -3.77 -8.30 -13.91
CA GLU A 154 -4.35 -8.89 -15.12
C GLU A 154 -4.76 -10.35 -14.87
N ALA A 155 -3.86 -11.16 -14.27
CA ALA A 155 -4.12 -12.55 -13.98
C ALA A 155 -5.29 -12.76 -12.99
N THR A 156 -5.44 -11.89 -12.01
CA THR A 156 -6.56 -11.89 -11.07
C THR A 156 -7.88 -11.58 -11.76
N LEU A 157 -7.91 -10.55 -12.60
CA LEU A 157 -9.11 -10.17 -13.34
C LEU A 157 -9.52 -11.25 -14.38
N ASP A 158 -8.55 -11.93 -14.98
CA ASP A 158 -8.80 -13.01 -15.94
C ASP A 158 -9.45 -14.25 -15.31
N THR A 159 -9.33 -14.43 -13.99
CA THR A 159 -10.04 -15.48 -13.22
C THR A 159 -11.38 -14.99 -12.64
N GLY A 160 -11.76 -13.75 -12.88
CA GLY A 160 -12.96 -13.15 -12.29
C GLY A 160 -12.78 -12.74 -10.83
N GLY A 161 -11.55 -12.72 -10.33
CA GLY A 161 -11.22 -12.32 -8.97
C GLY A 161 -11.16 -10.81 -8.77
N GLU A 162 -11.10 -10.39 -7.50
CA GLU A 162 -11.08 -8.99 -7.09
C GLU A 162 -9.67 -8.56 -6.70
N THR A 163 -9.29 -7.33 -7.07
CA THR A 163 -7.94 -6.81 -6.81
C THR A 163 -7.95 -5.37 -6.32
N ILE A 164 -6.96 -5.04 -5.47
CA ILE A 164 -6.73 -3.71 -4.91
C ILE A 164 -5.45 -3.13 -5.52
N ALA A 165 -5.54 -1.96 -6.15
CA ALA A 165 -4.39 -1.23 -6.66
C ALA A 165 -4.06 -0.04 -5.75
N VAL A 166 -2.87 -0.07 -5.13
CA VAL A 166 -2.40 1.03 -4.26
C VAL A 166 -1.55 1.99 -5.07
N MET A 167 -2.00 3.24 -5.17
CA MET A 167 -1.43 4.26 -6.05
C MET A 167 -0.45 5.18 -5.31
N ALA A 168 0.61 5.60 -6.00
CA ALA A 168 1.61 6.54 -5.47
C ALA A 168 1.33 8.02 -5.84
N HIS A 169 0.08 8.36 -6.12
CA HIS A 169 -0.38 9.67 -6.59
C HIS A 169 -1.88 9.80 -6.38
N GLY A 170 -2.43 11.00 -6.54
CA GLY A 170 -3.88 11.23 -6.45
C GLY A 170 -4.67 10.45 -7.52
N LEU A 171 -5.87 9.99 -7.18
CA LEU A 171 -6.70 9.12 -8.04
C LEU A 171 -7.32 9.82 -9.28
N HIS A 172 -6.95 11.09 -9.54
CA HIS A 172 -7.33 11.83 -10.75
C HIS A 172 -6.55 11.41 -12.00
N MET A 173 -5.47 10.67 -11.82
CA MET A 173 -4.58 10.21 -12.89
C MET A 173 -4.19 8.74 -12.70
N ILE A 174 -3.65 8.13 -13.73
CA ILE A 174 -3.05 6.79 -13.66
C ILE A 174 -1.60 6.87 -14.13
N ALA A 175 -0.69 6.41 -13.29
CA ALA A 175 0.72 6.26 -13.60
C ALA A 175 1.19 4.83 -13.27
N PRO A 176 1.83 4.13 -14.24
CA PRO A 176 2.17 4.61 -15.58
C PRO A 176 0.94 4.67 -16.52
N PRO A 177 0.94 5.56 -17.54
CA PRO A 177 -0.21 5.72 -18.43
C PRO A 177 -0.59 4.44 -19.20
N GLN A 178 0.36 3.55 -19.43
CA GLN A 178 0.16 2.25 -20.09
C GLN A 178 -0.83 1.35 -19.33
N ASN A 179 -0.99 1.55 -18.03
CA ASN A 179 -1.90 0.77 -17.18
C ASN A 179 -3.27 1.44 -16.98
N ARG A 180 -3.62 2.49 -17.76
CA ARG A 180 -4.93 3.16 -17.67
C ARG A 180 -6.09 2.18 -17.90
N GLY A 181 -6.04 1.42 -19.00
CA GLY A 181 -7.08 0.42 -19.29
C GLY A 181 -7.18 -0.68 -18.24
N LEU A 182 -6.04 -1.04 -17.60
CA LEU A 182 -6.05 -1.99 -16.49
C LEU A 182 -6.73 -1.39 -15.24
N ALA A 183 -6.46 -0.13 -14.91
CA ALA A 183 -7.14 0.55 -13.81
C ALA A 183 -8.67 0.65 -14.03
N GLU A 184 -9.11 0.90 -15.27
CA GLU A 184 -10.53 0.90 -15.65
C GLU A 184 -11.15 -0.50 -15.51
N ARG A 185 -10.43 -1.56 -15.94
CA ARG A 185 -10.87 -2.95 -15.75
C ARG A 185 -10.98 -3.31 -14.26
N ILE A 186 -10.03 -2.91 -13.42
CA ILE A 186 -10.08 -3.14 -11.97
C ILE A 186 -11.38 -2.56 -11.40
N GLN A 187 -11.70 -1.31 -11.72
CA GLN A 187 -12.92 -0.66 -11.21
C GLN A 187 -14.19 -1.31 -11.73
N SER A 188 -14.27 -1.61 -13.03
CA SER A 188 -15.48 -2.22 -13.64
C SER A 188 -15.71 -3.68 -13.22
N SER A 189 -14.68 -4.37 -12.72
CA SER A 189 -14.76 -5.74 -12.22
C SER A 189 -14.94 -5.83 -10.70
N GLY A 190 -15.35 -4.75 -10.03
CA GLY A 190 -15.56 -4.76 -8.58
C GLY A 190 -14.30 -4.60 -7.74
N GLY A 191 -13.17 -4.23 -8.33
CA GLY A 191 -11.92 -3.96 -7.63
C GLY A 191 -11.87 -2.56 -7.00
N LEU A 192 -10.72 -2.23 -6.42
CA LEU A 192 -10.51 -1.00 -5.66
C LEU A 192 -9.20 -0.31 -6.05
N LEU A 193 -9.24 1.00 -6.27
CA LEU A 193 -8.07 1.87 -6.29
C LEU A 193 -7.95 2.60 -4.96
N VAL A 194 -6.76 2.58 -4.36
CA VAL A 194 -6.45 3.21 -3.06
C VAL A 194 -5.30 4.18 -3.21
N SER A 195 -5.39 5.33 -2.55
CA SER A 195 -4.27 6.28 -2.45
C SER A 195 -4.27 7.00 -1.10
N GLU A 196 -3.10 7.36 -0.63
CA GLU A 196 -2.92 8.28 0.51
C GLU A 196 -2.80 9.76 0.07
N TYR A 197 -2.88 10.02 -1.24
CA TYR A 197 -2.60 11.33 -1.82
C TYR A 197 -3.86 12.02 -2.33
N ALA A 198 -3.98 13.31 -1.98
CA ALA A 198 -5.02 14.19 -2.48
C ALA A 198 -5.01 14.32 -4.01
N MET A 199 -6.17 14.71 -4.55
CA MET A 199 -6.30 15.08 -5.96
C MET A 199 -5.24 16.11 -6.35
N GLY A 200 -4.65 15.98 -7.55
CA GLY A 200 -3.58 16.87 -8.02
C GLY A 200 -2.16 16.46 -7.60
N THR A 201 -1.98 15.50 -6.69
CA THR A 201 -0.64 15.05 -6.28
C THR A 201 -0.02 14.15 -7.36
N PRO A 202 1.13 14.53 -7.97
CA PRO A 202 1.83 13.72 -8.97
C PRO A 202 2.67 12.63 -8.31
N PRO A 203 3.04 11.55 -9.04
CA PRO A 203 3.98 10.55 -8.56
C PRO A 203 5.39 11.13 -8.44
N SER A 204 6.14 10.66 -7.45
CA SER A 204 7.53 11.02 -7.17
C SER A 204 8.28 9.83 -6.54
N LYS A 205 9.61 9.90 -6.48
CA LYS A 205 10.39 8.87 -5.76
C LYS A 205 9.92 8.70 -4.32
N PHE A 206 9.61 9.80 -3.64
CA PHE A 206 9.11 9.79 -2.27
C PHE A 206 7.75 9.09 -2.17
N THR A 207 6.79 9.45 -3.04
CA THR A 207 5.44 8.87 -3.00
C THR A 207 5.44 7.39 -3.35
N TYR A 208 6.34 6.92 -4.22
CA TYR A 208 6.49 5.48 -4.47
C TYR A 208 6.94 4.71 -3.23
N VAL A 209 7.94 5.23 -2.49
CA VAL A 209 8.41 4.59 -1.26
C VAL A 209 7.32 4.58 -0.18
N GLN A 210 6.60 5.69 0.00
CA GLN A 210 5.49 5.75 0.98
C GLN A 210 4.37 4.77 0.60
N ARG A 211 3.99 4.69 -0.68
CA ARG A 211 3.01 3.73 -1.17
C ARG A 211 3.40 2.29 -0.83
N ASP A 212 4.68 1.93 -0.87
CA ASP A 212 5.15 0.59 -0.53
C ASP A 212 4.89 0.26 0.95
N TYR A 213 4.99 1.24 1.85
CA TYR A 213 4.55 1.09 3.24
C TYR A 213 3.04 0.89 3.34
N THR A 214 2.25 1.63 2.58
CA THR A 214 0.79 1.48 2.52
C THR A 214 0.39 0.11 1.96
N GLN A 215 1.07 -0.40 0.93
CA GLN A 215 0.88 -1.77 0.45
C GLN A 215 1.15 -2.81 1.54
N SER A 216 2.27 -2.67 2.25
CA SER A 216 2.59 -3.55 3.37
C SER A 216 1.52 -3.50 4.46
N ALA A 217 1.06 -2.31 4.82
CA ALA A 217 0.07 -2.11 5.88
C ALA A 217 -1.29 -2.73 5.53
N LEU A 218 -1.74 -2.57 4.27
CA LEU A 218 -3.02 -3.10 3.78
C LEU A 218 -3.01 -4.61 3.50
N SER A 219 -1.84 -5.24 3.33
CA SER A 219 -1.75 -6.68 3.05
C SER A 219 -1.51 -7.50 4.32
N SER A 220 -1.98 -8.76 4.33
CA SER A 220 -1.70 -9.72 5.42
C SER A 220 -0.37 -10.43 5.23
N ALA A 221 0.08 -10.59 4.00
CA ALA A 221 1.37 -11.16 3.62
C ALA A 221 1.82 -10.62 2.26
N ILE A 222 3.09 -10.81 1.93
CA ILE A 222 3.66 -10.45 0.63
C ILE A 222 4.22 -11.69 -0.06
N VAL A 223 3.97 -11.83 -1.35
CA VAL A 223 4.75 -12.68 -2.26
C VAL A 223 5.58 -11.78 -3.15
N LEU A 224 6.91 -11.87 -3.02
CA LEU A 224 7.86 -11.21 -3.91
C LEU A 224 8.19 -12.12 -5.07
N ILE A 225 7.86 -11.68 -6.28
CA ILE A 225 8.10 -12.46 -7.51
C ILE A 225 9.59 -12.44 -7.88
N GLN A 226 10.14 -11.27 -8.12
CA GLN A 226 11.54 -11.06 -8.46
C GLN A 226 11.97 -9.64 -8.08
N SER A 227 13.17 -9.46 -7.53
CA SER A 227 13.73 -8.13 -7.26
C SER A 227 15.25 -8.17 -7.20
N ALA A 228 15.90 -7.13 -7.72
CA ALA A 228 17.32 -6.89 -7.45
C ALA A 228 17.57 -6.64 -5.95
N LEU A 229 18.83 -6.74 -5.51
CA LEU A 229 19.23 -6.55 -4.10
C LEU A 229 18.94 -5.13 -3.56
N ASP A 230 18.85 -4.15 -4.46
CA ASP A 230 18.51 -2.74 -4.18
C ASP A 230 17.14 -2.34 -4.74
N GLY A 231 16.32 -3.32 -5.14
CA GLY A 231 15.02 -3.10 -5.78
C GLY A 231 14.02 -2.38 -4.89
N GLY A 232 13.19 -1.51 -5.51
CA GLY A 232 12.19 -0.72 -4.79
C GLY A 232 11.16 -1.56 -4.03
N SER A 233 10.76 -2.72 -4.57
CA SER A 233 9.82 -3.65 -3.91
C SER A 233 10.29 -4.15 -2.53
N LEU A 234 11.60 -4.06 -2.24
CA LEU A 234 12.13 -4.41 -0.92
C LEU A 234 11.70 -3.44 0.19
N HIS A 235 11.23 -2.22 -0.14
CA HIS A 235 10.65 -1.33 0.87
C HIS A 235 9.39 -1.92 1.49
N ALA A 236 8.48 -2.48 0.69
CA ALA A 236 7.29 -3.16 1.19
C ALA A 236 7.64 -4.43 1.98
N CYS A 237 8.63 -5.22 1.50
CA CYS A 237 9.09 -6.42 2.22
C CYS A 237 9.64 -6.07 3.61
N ARG A 238 10.54 -5.08 3.69
CA ARG A 238 11.11 -4.61 4.97
C ARG A 238 10.03 -4.09 5.92
N ALA A 239 9.07 -3.34 5.41
CA ALA A 239 7.96 -2.82 6.20
C ALA A 239 7.08 -3.96 6.78
N SER A 240 6.78 -4.98 5.98
CA SER A 240 6.01 -6.15 6.42
C SER A 240 6.74 -6.98 7.47
N LEU A 241 8.03 -7.24 7.27
CA LEU A 241 8.84 -7.99 8.22
C LEU A 241 8.92 -7.27 9.58
N LYS A 242 9.08 -5.95 9.57
CA LYS A 242 9.14 -5.13 10.79
C LYS A 242 7.88 -5.22 11.68
N VAL A 243 6.72 -5.52 11.08
CA VAL A 243 5.47 -5.71 11.82
C VAL A 243 5.07 -7.19 11.94
N GLY A 244 6.03 -8.10 11.78
CA GLY A 244 5.86 -9.53 11.98
C GLY A 244 5.07 -10.26 10.89
N LYS A 245 4.81 -9.62 9.74
CA LYS A 245 4.13 -10.26 8.61
C LYS A 245 5.09 -11.14 7.81
N LYS A 246 4.57 -12.22 7.22
CA LYS A 246 5.37 -13.10 6.37
C LYS A 246 5.59 -12.50 4.98
N VAL A 247 6.83 -12.66 4.51
CA VAL A 247 7.22 -12.35 3.14
C VAL A 247 7.74 -13.62 2.48
N PHE A 248 7.09 -14.00 1.41
CA PHE A 248 7.38 -15.21 0.64
C PHE A 248 8.19 -14.87 -0.61
N PHE A 249 9.26 -15.60 -0.84
CA PHE A 249 10.18 -15.39 -1.95
C PHE A 249 10.14 -16.59 -2.89
N LEU A 250 9.84 -16.35 -4.17
CA LEU A 250 9.84 -17.39 -5.19
C LEU A 250 11.26 -17.89 -5.50
N PRO A 251 11.40 -19.08 -6.12
CA PRO A 251 12.69 -19.55 -6.59
C PRO A 251 13.36 -18.54 -7.53
N PRO A 252 14.70 -18.49 -7.54
CA PRO A 252 15.43 -17.66 -8.50
C PRO A 252 15.10 -18.11 -9.92
N THR A 253 14.94 -17.14 -10.82
CA THR A 253 14.58 -17.40 -12.22
C THR A 253 15.79 -17.59 -13.11
N ASP A 254 16.96 -17.14 -12.67
CA ASP A 254 18.25 -17.32 -13.33
C ASP A 254 19.30 -17.75 -12.29
N PRO A 255 19.84 -18.98 -12.37
CA PRO A 255 20.87 -19.46 -11.44
C PRO A 255 22.16 -18.67 -11.45
N GLN A 256 22.45 -17.90 -12.49
CA GLN A 256 23.67 -17.09 -12.62
C GLN A 256 23.47 -15.68 -12.08
N LYS A 257 22.23 -15.27 -11.81
CA LYS A 257 21.89 -13.94 -11.36
C LYS A 257 21.81 -13.88 -9.84
N ILE A 258 22.58 -12.98 -9.24
CA ILE A 258 22.48 -12.70 -7.81
C ILE A 258 21.41 -11.63 -7.60
N ASP A 259 20.24 -12.06 -7.10
CA ASP A 259 19.13 -11.23 -6.70
C ASP A 259 18.64 -11.63 -5.31
N ILE A 260 17.62 -10.96 -4.77
CA ILE A 260 17.14 -11.26 -3.43
C ILE A 260 16.55 -12.68 -3.32
N ASN A 261 15.95 -13.18 -4.39
CA ASN A 261 15.35 -14.50 -4.41
C ASN A 261 16.44 -15.59 -4.31
N SER A 262 17.55 -15.44 -5.03
CA SER A 262 18.69 -16.36 -4.96
C SER A 262 19.36 -16.32 -3.57
N GLU A 263 19.50 -15.15 -2.96
CA GLU A 263 20.03 -15.00 -1.59
C GLU A 263 19.15 -15.72 -0.55
N VAL A 264 17.82 -15.57 -0.63
CA VAL A 264 16.88 -16.24 0.29
C VAL A 264 16.96 -17.77 0.14
N HIS A 265 16.94 -18.28 -1.09
CA HIS A 265 16.96 -19.73 -1.33
C HIS A 265 18.32 -20.37 -1.03
N SER A 266 19.39 -19.61 -1.09
CA SER A 266 20.72 -20.07 -0.71
C SER A 266 20.94 -20.09 0.80
N GLY A 267 20.03 -19.50 1.58
CA GLY A 267 20.12 -19.43 3.04
C GLY A 267 21.26 -18.54 3.56
N TYR A 268 21.77 -17.59 2.76
CA TYR A 268 22.83 -16.71 3.18
C TYR A 268 22.39 -15.74 4.29
N GLU A 269 23.15 -15.65 5.36
CA GLU A 269 22.93 -14.70 6.46
C GLU A 269 22.84 -13.24 5.99
N ARG A 270 23.49 -12.89 4.91
CA ARG A 270 23.47 -11.57 4.28
C ARG A 270 22.06 -11.11 3.92
N VAL A 271 21.13 -12.02 3.58
CA VAL A 271 19.73 -11.67 3.26
C VAL A 271 19.04 -10.91 4.38
N PHE A 272 19.31 -11.28 5.64
CA PHE A 272 18.68 -10.64 6.78
C PHE A 272 19.17 -9.20 6.97
N SER A 273 20.45 -8.93 6.65
CA SER A 273 20.98 -7.56 6.60
C SER A 273 20.35 -6.76 5.47
N LEU A 274 20.22 -7.36 4.27
CA LEU A 274 19.58 -6.72 3.11
C LEU A 274 18.11 -6.39 3.37
N LEU A 275 17.39 -7.26 4.07
CA LEU A 275 15.98 -7.07 4.43
C LEU A 275 15.80 -6.25 5.72
N ASN A 276 16.90 -5.87 6.38
CA ASN A 276 16.89 -5.15 7.66
C ASN A 276 16.06 -5.89 8.73
N CYS A 277 16.22 -7.23 8.79
CA CYS A 277 15.53 -8.13 9.69
C CYS A 277 16.24 -8.23 11.03
N GLU A 278 15.52 -8.10 12.13
CA GLU A 278 15.96 -8.52 13.45
C GLU A 278 15.90 -10.05 13.61
N LEU A 279 16.59 -10.60 14.60
CA LEU A 279 16.63 -12.06 14.84
C LEU A 279 15.21 -12.66 15.00
N ALA A 280 14.31 -11.94 15.64
CA ALA A 280 12.93 -12.37 15.86
C ALA A 280 12.12 -12.51 14.55
N ASP A 281 12.47 -11.75 13.52
CA ASP A 281 11.70 -11.67 12.27
C ASP A 281 12.20 -12.63 11.18
N ARG A 282 13.32 -13.31 11.39
CA ARG A 282 13.94 -14.22 10.41
C ARG A 282 12.97 -15.32 9.94
N ASN A 283 12.14 -15.84 10.84
CA ASN A 283 11.12 -16.86 10.53
C ASN A 283 9.99 -16.33 9.62
N ASN A 284 9.94 -15.04 9.37
CA ASN A 284 8.98 -14.40 8.48
C ASN A 284 9.51 -14.23 7.05
N VAL A 285 10.80 -14.51 6.82
CA VAL A 285 11.40 -14.60 5.48
C VAL A 285 11.28 -16.06 5.04
N VAL A 286 10.36 -16.34 4.11
CA VAL A 286 9.97 -17.70 3.75
C VAL A 286 10.23 -17.99 2.27
N PRO A 287 11.13 -18.92 1.93
CA PRO A 287 11.27 -19.40 0.56
C PRO A 287 10.04 -20.22 0.16
N LEU A 288 9.52 -20.00 -1.06
CA LEU A 288 8.51 -20.85 -1.70
C LEU A 288 9.19 -21.65 -2.80
N SER A 289 9.42 -22.93 -2.58
CA SER A 289 10.13 -23.78 -3.53
C SER A 289 9.22 -24.43 -4.56
N SER A 290 7.95 -24.70 -4.19
CA SER A 290 6.97 -25.37 -5.03
C SER A 290 5.53 -24.97 -4.68
N LYS A 291 4.56 -25.53 -5.40
CA LYS A 291 3.12 -25.39 -5.09
C LYS A 291 2.73 -25.99 -3.74
N ASP A 292 3.49 -26.95 -3.24
CA ASP A 292 3.23 -27.61 -1.95
C ASP A 292 3.43 -26.63 -0.78
N ASP A 293 4.10 -25.49 -1.03
CA ASP A 293 4.30 -24.43 -0.06
C ASP A 293 3.12 -23.43 0.01
N TYR A 294 2.20 -23.41 -0.97
CA TYR A 294 1.09 -22.46 -1.03
C TYR A 294 0.16 -22.48 0.20
N PRO A 295 -0.10 -23.64 0.85
CA PRO A 295 -0.85 -23.64 2.11
C PRO A 295 -0.21 -22.81 3.22
N GLN A 296 1.11 -22.54 3.18
CA GLN A 296 1.77 -21.66 4.15
C GLN A 296 1.34 -20.19 3.93
N VAL A 297 1.16 -19.78 2.67
CA VAL A 297 0.65 -18.45 2.32
C VAL A 297 -0.78 -18.29 2.84
N LEU A 298 -1.67 -19.27 2.54
CA LEU A 298 -3.06 -19.23 3.01
C LEU A 298 -3.15 -19.17 4.55
N ARG A 299 -2.29 -19.91 5.27
CA ARG A 299 -2.22 -19.83 6.74
C ARG A 299 -1.77 -18.46 7.23
N ALA A 300 -0.94 -17.76 6.48
CA ALA A 300 -0.49 -16.40 6.84
C ALA A 300 -1.60 -15.34 6.67
N LEU A 301 -2.55 -15.58 5.77
CA LEU A 301 -3.71 -14.70 5.57
C LEU A 301 -4.78 -14.86 6.67
N ASN A 302 -4.84 -16.02 7.33
CA ASN A 302 -5.87 -16.35 8.33
C ASN A 302 -5.46 -16.03 9.78
N LYS A 303 -4.28 -15.46 10.00
CA LYS A 303 -3.82 -14.97 11.29
C LYS A 303 -4.23 -13.53 11.50
#